data_713f422fb72547e2b1360ca5cde4cfc8
#
_entry.id   713f422fb72547e2b1360ca5cde4cfc8
#
_cell.length_a   1.000
_cell.length_b   1.000
_cell.length_c   1.000
_cell.angle_alpha   90.00
_cell.angle_beta   90.00
_cell.angle_gamma   90.00
#
_symmetry.space_group_name_H-M   'P 1'
#
loop_
_entity.id
_entity.type
_entity.pdbx_description
1 polymer ?
#
loop_
_entity_poly.entity_id
_entity_poly.type
_entity_poly.pdbx_seq_one_letter_code
_entity_poly.pdbx_strand_id
1 'polypeptide(L)'
;MDKLSVRARSIRNKIIEVGFNSNQSAHYGGALSMVEIMTSLYFDIMDHDHSQPNKLCRDRFILSKGHGVLAYIATLYEAKYLNREQAHTFQTNGSKFIAHPVKNLDYGIETSSGSLGQGLPFAVGVAEALIRKKIKNRVYVLCGDGECNEGSIWESAMLAKYRKLKNLTVVVDKNNYQNDGSTIDVSGSLNLFDIFTAFGFETYEIDGHDLKIISKTLRRDETNFPKAIICNTTKGKGFRLMENNNDWHHNKITKTMLDSGDFDLNEY
;
A
#
# COMPACT_ATOMS: atom_id res chain seq x y z
N MET A 1 -6.71 -4.13 -23.24
CA MET A 1 -6.16 -3.88 -21.90
C MET A 1 -5.05 -4.88 -21.63
N ASP A 2 -3.94 -4.44 -21.05
CA ASP A 2 -2.94 -5.40 -20.57
C ASP A 2 -3.45 -6.13 -19.31
N LYS A 3 -2.74 -7.21 -18.92
CA LYS A 3 -3.17 -8.03 -17.79
C LYS A 3 -3.18 -7.28 -16.45
N LEU A 4 -2.26 -6.32 -16.25
CA LEU A 4 -2.18 -5.55 -15.01
C LEU A 4 -3.32 -4.53 -14.91
N SER A 5 -3.68 -3.86 -16.00
CA SER A 5 -4.82 -2.93 -16.03
C SER A 5 -6.14 -3.64 -15.67
N VAL A 6 -6.33 -4.87 -16.15
CA VAL A 6 -7.49 -5.69 -15.78
C VAL A 6 -7.50 -6.00 -14.28
N ARG A 7 -6.33 -6.32 -13.71
CA ARG A 7 -6.20 -6.58 -12.26
C ARG A 7 -6.46 -5.33 -11.42
N ALA A 8 -5.90 -4.18 -11.82
CA ALA A 8 -6.12 -2.91 -11.13
C ALA A 8 -7.62 -2.55 -11.09
N ARG A 9 -8.29 -2.69 -12.23
CA ARG A 9 -9.75 -2.50 -12.31
C ARG A 9 -10.51 -3.47 -11.40
N SER A 10 -10.15 -4.75 -11.40
CA SER A 10 -10.76 -5.76 -10.53
C SER A 10 -10.57 -5.42 -9.05
N ILE A 11 -9.38 -4.96 -8.63
CA ILE A 11 -9.10 -4.54 -7.27
C ILE A 11 -9.95 -3.33 -6.87
N ARG A 12 -10.10 -2.31 -7.75
CA ARG A 12 -10.99 -1.16 -7.49
C ARG A 12 -12.43 -1.60 -7.24
N ASN A 13 -12.96 -2.47 -8.09
CA ASN A 13 -14.33 -3.01 -7.91
C ASN A 13 -14.45 -3.74 -6.56
N LYS A 14 -13.44 -4.54 -6.18
CA LYS A 14 -13.44 -5.24 -4.89
C LYS A 14 -13.34 -4.30 -3.69
N ILE A 15 -12.65 -3.17 -3.81
CA ILE A 15 -12.62 -2.13 -2.77
C ILE A 15 -14.05 -1.64 -2.49
N ILE A 16 -14.81 -1.33 -3.54
CA ILE A 16 -16.21 -0.90 -3.39
C ILE A 16 -17.08 -2.04 -2.87
N GLU A 17 -16.97 -3.23 -3.45
CA GLU A 17 -17.73 -4.42 -3.04
C GLU A 17 -17.52 -4.74 -1.55
N VAL A 18 -16.28 -4.90 -1.12
CA VAL A 18 -15.93 -5.27 0.25
C VAL A 18 -16.31 -4.16 1.23
N GLY A 19 -16.01 -2.91 0.89
CA GLY A 19 -16.35 -1.77 1.73
C GLY A 19 -17.86 -1.60 1.90
N PHE A 20 -18.64 -1.72 0.84
CA PHE A 20 -20.10 -1.65 0.91
C PHE A 20 -20.70 -2.80 1.74
N ASN A 21 -20.23 -4.04 1.53
CA ASN A 21 -20.73 -5.21 2.27
C ASN A 21 -20.46 -5.12 3.78
N SER A 22 -19.41 -4.41 4.20
CA SER A 22 -19.12 -4.21 5.64
C SER A 22 -20.21 -3.41 6.35
N ASN A 23 -20.96 -2.60 5.60
CA ASN A 23 -21.94 -1.65 6.12
C ASN A 23 -21.35 -0.65 7.14
N GLN A 24 -20.03 -0.48 7.15
CA GLN A 24 -19.27 0.44 8.02
C GLN A 24 -18.57 1.51 7.18
N SER A 25 -18.11 2.57 7.86
CA SER A 25 -17.21 3.54 7.23
C SER A 25 -15.82 2.93 7.05
N ALA A 26 -15.15 3.27 5.95
CA ALA A 26 -13.80 2.81 5.63
C ALA A 26 -12.97 3.91 4.95
N HIS A 27 -11.65 3.73 4.90
CA HIS A 27 -10.72 4.67 4.28
C HIS A 27 -10.62 4.42 2.77
N TYR A 28 -11.59 4.90 2.00
CA TYR A 28 -11.64 4.67 0.55
C TYR A 28 -10.58 5.48 -0.21
N GLY A 29 -10.41 6.76 0.12
CA GLY A 29 -9.50 7.64 -0.61
C GLY A 29 -8.06 7.12 -0.62
N GLY A 30 -7.53 6.79 0.56
CA GLY A 30 -6.18 6.24 0.72
C GLY A 30 -6.04 4.77 0.29
N ALA A 31 -7.14 4.03 0.12
CA ALA A 31 -7.13 2.70 -0.47
C ALA A 31 -7.06 2.76 -2.00
N LEU A 32 -7.83 3.65 -2.61
CA LEU A 32 -7.91 3.76 -4.07
C LEU A 32 -6.65 4.38 -4.70
N SER A 33 -5.93 5.25 -3.98
CA SER A 33 -4.68 5.85 -4.47
C SER A 33 -3.58 4.83 -4.73
N MET A 34 -3.54 3.74 -3.98
CA MET A 34 -2.45 2.76 -4.02
C MET A 34 -2.72 1.53 -4.90
N VAL A 35 -3.81 1.49 -5.66
CA VAL A 35 -4.23 0.29 -6.41
C VAL A 35 -3.20 -0.16 -7.44
N GLU A 36 -2.61 0.75 -8.23
CA GLU A 36 -1.60 0.40 -9.23
C GLU A 36 -0.30 -0.09 -8.57
N ILE A 37 0.08 0.50 -7.45
CA ILE A 37 1.24 0.07 -6.64
C ILE A 37 1.03 -1.37 -6.18
N MET A 38 -0.11 -1.65 -5.56
CA MET A 38 -0.46 -3.00 -5.08
C MET A 38 -0.56 -4.01 -6.22
N THR A 39 -1.15 -3.58 -7.35
CA THR A 39 -1.26 -4.42 -8.54
C THR A 39 0.12 -4.81 -9.08
N SER A 40 1.02 -3.83 -9.23
CA SER A 40 2.38 -4.09 -9.71
C SER A 40 3.15 -5.01 -8.76
N LEU A 41 3.05 -4.78 -7.45
CA LEU A 41 3.72 -5.62 -6.46
C LEU A 41 3.22 -7.07 -6.50
N TYR A 42 1.90 -7.29 -6.41
CA TYR A 42 1.33 -8.64 -6.26
C TYR A 42 1.22 -9.45 -7.56
N PHE A 43 1.16 -8.81 -8.72
CA PHE A 43 0.92 -9.52 -9.99
C PHE A 43 2.07 -9.45 -10.97
N ASP A 44 3.17 -8.76 -10.62
CA ASP A 44 4.30 -8.60 -11.54
C ASP A 44 5.68 -8.67 -10.88
N ILE A 45 5.82 -8.27 -9.61
CA ILE A 45 7.13 -8.07 -8.98
C ILE A 45 7.45 -9.11 -7.91
N MET A 46 6.55 -9.31 -6.95
CA MET A 46 6.86 -10.11 -5.76
C MET A 46 6.89 -11.61 -6.06
N ASP A 47 7.90 -12.28 -5.52
CA ASP A 47 7.93 -13.75 -5.42
C ASP A 47 7.08 -14.18 -4.22
N HIS A 48 5.85 -14.59 -4.48
CA HIS A 48 4.92 -15.06 -3.46
C HIS A 48 4.02 -16.18 -3.99
N ASP A 49 3.47 -16.97 -3.06
CA ASP A 49 2.55 -18.06 -3.37
C ASP A 49 1.40 -18.06 -2.36
N HIS A 50 0.18 -17.81 -2.84
CA HIS A 50 -1.02 -17.79 -1.99
C HIS A 50 -1.32 -19.15 -1.37
N SER A 51 -0.87 -20.26 -1.97
CA SER A 51 -1.05 -21.62 -1.43
C SER A 51 -0.07 -21.94 -0.29
N GLN A 52 1.00 -21.16 -0.17
CA GLN A 52 2.05 -21.31 0.84
C GLN A 52 2.38 -19.95 1.50
N PRO A 53 1.40 -19.27 2.12
CA PRO A 53 1.57 -17.92 2.63
C PRO A 53 2.64 -17.82 3.73
N ASN A 54 2.89 -18.91 4.45
CA ASN A 54 3.89 -19.00 5.51
C ASN A 54 5.30 -19.40 5.05
N LYS A 55 5.51 -19.64 3.73
CA LYS A 55 6.82 -20.02 3.19
C LYS A 55 7.88 -18.98 3.58
N LEU A 56 9.03 -19.47 4.09
CA LEU A 56 10.11 -18.61 4.55
C LEU A 56 10.76 -17.82 3.39
N CYS A 57 11.02 -18.53 2.28
CA CYS A 57 11.65 -17.98 1.08
C CYS A 57 10.58 -17.39 0.15
N ARG A 58 10.02 -16.23 0.52
CA ARG A 58 9.15 -15.39 -0.30
C ARG A 58 9.39 -13.92 0.00
N ASP A 59 8.99 -13.05 -0.89
CA ASP A 59 9.01 -11.62 -0.64
C ASP A 59 8.00 -11.23 0.44
N ARG A 60 8.24 -10.11 1.10
CA ARG A 60 7.41 -9.58 2.19
C ARG A 60 6.83 -8.23 1.80
N PHE A 61 5.54 -8.08 2.04
CA PHE A 61 4.87 -6.78 1.92
C PHE A 61 4.37 -6.30 3.28
N ILE A 62 4.69 -5.05 3.61
CA ILE A 62 4.27 -4.38 4.84
C ILE A 62 3.46 -3.14 4.47
N LEU A 63 2.19 -3.11 4.86
CA LEU A 63 1.37 -1.91 4.74
C LEU A 63 1.59 -1.02 5.95
N SER A 64 2.45 0.00 5.85
CA SER A 64 2.74 0.94 6.94
C SER A 64 1.57 1.91 7.14
N LYS A 65 1.04 2.52 6.06
CA LYS A 65 -0.21 3.29 6.06
C LYS A 65 -1.43 2.38 6.30
N GLY A 66 -1.58 1.90 7.53
CA GLY A 66 -2.54 0.86 7.88
C GLY A 66 -3.99 1.15 7.49
N HIS A 67 -4.37 2.43 7.38
CA HIS A 67 -5.68 2.86 6.89
C HIS A 67 -5.95 2.45 5.43
N GLY A 68 -4.91 2.10 4.63
CA GLY A 68 -5.06 1.50 3.29
C GLY A 68 -5.52 0.03 3.28
N VAL A 69 -5.88 -0.54 4.44
CA VAL A 69 -6.23 -1.97 4.61
C VAL A 69 -7.29 -2.46 3.64
N LEU A 70 -8.27 -1.64 3.27
CA LEU A 70 -9.34 -2.05 2.36
C LEU A 70 -8.78 -2.43 0.97
N ALA A 71 -7.81 -1.66 0.43
CA ALA A 71 -7.10 -2.05 -0.80
C ALA A 71 -6.24 -3.30 -0.58
N TYR A 72 -5.64 -3.46 0.59
CA TYR A 72 -4.87 -4.66 0.90
C TYR A 72 -5.74 -5.91 0.90
N ILE A 73 -6.91 -5.89 1.57
CA ILE A 73 -7.89 -6.98 1.56
C ILE A 73 -8.38 -7.27 0.12
N ALA A 74 -8.73 -6.24 -0.65
CA ALA A 74 -9.14 -6.38 -2.04
C ALA A 74 -8.03 -7.02 -2.91
N THR A 75 -6.76 -6.63 -2.68
CA THR A 75 -5.61 -7.22 -3.37
C THR A 75 -5.39 -8.68 -2.98
N LEU A 76 -5.45 -9.00 -1.68
CA LEU A 76 -5.32 -10.38 -1.20
C LEU A 76 -6.47 -11.26 -1.71
N TYR A 77 -7.67 -10.71 -1.84
CA TYR A 77 -8.79 -11.40 -2.48
C TYR A 77 -8.54 -11.64 -3.98
N GLU A 78 -8.07 -10.64 -4.73
CA GLU A 78 -7.70 -10.79 -6.14
C GLU A 78 -6.54 -11.78 -6.33
N ALA A 79 -5.56 -11.79 -5.42
CA ALA A 79 -4.40 -12.68 -5.43
C ALA A 79 -4.68 -14.06 -4.83
N LYS A 80 -5.94 -14.37 -4.48
CA LYS A 80 -6.42 -15.67 -3.96
C LYS A 80 -5.90 -16.08 -2.58
N TYR A 81 -5.34 -15.16 -1.81
CA TYR A 81 -5.08 -15.38 -0.38
C TYR A 81 -6.36 -15.44 0.44
N LEU A 82 -7.40 -14.74 -0.02
CA LEU A 82 -8.74 -14.74 0.55
C LEU A 82 -9.75 -15.20 -0.50
N ASN A 83 -10.76 -15.94 -0.08
CA ASN A 83 -11.95 -16.11 -0.87
C ASN A 83 -12.95 -14.95 -0.65
N ARG A 84 -14.03 -14.94 -1.41
CA ARG A 84 -15.06 -13.90 -1.34
C ARG A 84 -15.67 -13.78 0.06
N GLU A 85 -16.04 -14.91 0.63
CA GLU A 85 -16.69 -14.97 1.94
C GLU A 85 -15.80 -14.37 3.03
N GLN A 86 -14.50 -14.71 3.02
CA GLN A 86 -13.52 -14.16 3.94
C GLN A 86 -13.35 -12.64 3.77
N ALA A 87 -13.20 -12.17 2.54
CA ALA A 87 -13.08 -10.74 2.26
C ALA A 87 -14.31 -9.94 2.73
N HIS A 88 -15.51 -10.52 2.57
CA HIS A 88 -16.77 -9.91 2.99
C HIS A 88 -16.98 -9.88 4.51
N THR A 89 -16.13 -10.53 5.30
CA THR A 89 -16.15 -10.34 6.77
C THR A 89 -15.47 -9.04 7.21
N PHE A 90 -14.92 -8.24 6.28
CA PHE A 90 -14.24 -6.98 6.62
C PHE A 90 -15.10 -6.11 7.54
N GLN A 91 -14.53 -5.71 8.69
CA GLN A 91 -15.17 -4.92 9.73
C GLN A 91 -16.49 -5.49 10.31
N THR A 92 -16.74 -6.79 10.15
CA THR A 92 -17.86 -7.45 10.85
C THR A 92 -17.41 -7.98 12.21
N ASN A 93 -18.34 -8.19 13.14
CA ASN A 93 -18.04 -8.73 14.47
C ASN A 93 -17.36 -10.10 14.37
N GLY A 94 -16.25 -10.27 15.08
CA GLY A 94 -15.47 -11.51 15.09
C GLY A 94 -14.55 -11.71 13.86
N SER A 95 -14.52 -10.76 12.93
CA SER A 95 -13.64 -10.82 11.77
C SER A 95 -12.17 -10.67 12.15
N LYS A 96 -11.31 -11.36 11.39
CA LYS A 96 -9.85 -11.16 11.39
C LYS A 96 -9.43 -9.93 10.57
N PHE A 97 -10.34 -9.34 9.80
CA PHE A 97 -10.10 -8.22 8.88
C PHE A 97 -10.85 -6.99 9.37
N ILE A 98 -10.15 -6.15 10.12
CA ILE A 98 -10.69 -4.93 10.73
C ILE A 98 -10.15 -3.67 10.05
N ALA A 99 -10.49 -2.49 10.55
CA ALA A 99 -10.15 -1.19 9.96
C ALA A 99 -8.64 -0.92 9.75
N HIS A 100 -7.76 -1.74 10.31
CA HIS A 100 -6.31 -1.73 10.11
C HIS A 100 -5.80 -3.19 10.05
N PRO A 101 -4.65 -3.45 9.39
CA PRO A 101 -4.10 -4.80 9.32
C PRO A 101 -3.78 -5.37 10.71
N VAL A 102 -4.17 -6.61 10.92
CA VAL A 102 -3.73 -7.43 12.06
C VAL A 102 -2.89 -8.56 11.50
N LYS A 103 -1.70 -8.78 12.08
CA LYS A 103 -0.77 -9.83 11.67
C LYS A 103 -1.49 -11.17 11.56
N ASN A 104 -1.44 -11.75 10.37
CA ASN A 104 -1.98 -13.07 10.09
C ASN A 104 -1.25 -13.70 8.91
N LEU A 105 -0.25 -14.52 9.21
CA LEU A 105 0.61 -15.11 8.19
C LEU A 105 -0.12 -16.11 7.30
N ASP A 106 -1.24 -16.69 7.76
CA ASP A 106 -2.05 -17.60 6.93
C ASP A 106 -2.71 -16.89 5.75
N TYR A 107 -2.78 -15.55 5.80
CA TYR A 107 -3.26 -14.69 4.72
C TYR A 107 -2.16 -13.78 4.15
N GLY A 108 -0.90 -14.03 4.51
CA GLY A 108 0.23 -13.22 4.04
C GLY A 108 0.32 -11.81 4.64
N ILE A 109 -0.38 -11.54 5.76
CA ILE A 109 -0.33 -10.27 6.48
C ILE A 109 0.80 -10.33 7.51
N GLU A 110 1.91 -9.63 7.21
CA GLU A 110 3.18 -9.74 7.94
C GLU A 110 3.15 -9.11 9.33
N THR A 111 2.41 -8.01 9.50
CA THR A 111 2.40 -7.23 10.74
C THR A 111 1.07 -6.55 10.97
N SER A 112 0.79 -6.23 12.23
CA SER A 112 -0.26 -5.29 12.58
C SER A 112 0.26 -3.87 12.35
N SER A 113 -0.55 -3.01 11.78
CA SER A 113 -0.23 -1.59 11.55
C SER A 113 -1.47 -0.73 11.81
N GLY A 114 -1.27 0.61 11.86
CA GLY A 114 -2.32 1.57 12.20
C GLY A 114 -1.74 2.78 12.90
N SER A 115 -0.82 2.58 13.84
CA SER A 115 0.05 3.64 14.33
C SER A 115 1.04 3.98 13.22
N LEU A 116 0.92 5.21 12.66
CA LEU A 116 1.75 5.64 11.54
C LEU A 116 3.23 5.69 11.92
N GLY A 117 4.10 5.49 10.94
CA GLY A 117 5.54 5.44 11.12
C GLY A 117 6.10 4.12 11.67
N GLN A 118 5.25 3.14 12.07
CA GLN A 118 5.73 1.89 12.68
C GLN A 118 6.01 0.76 11.67
N GLY A 119 5.47 0.84 10.46
CA GLY A 119 5.67 -0.21 9.46
C GLY A 119 7.09 -0.21 8.89
N LEU A 120 7.70 0.95 8.68
CA LEU A 120 9.07 1.02 8.16
C LEU A 120 10.11 0.48 9.16
N PRO A 121 10.11 0.81 10.47
CA PRO A 121 10.97 0.17 11.47
C PRO A 121 10.85 -1.36 11.46
N PHE A 122 9.61 -1.87 11.38
CA PHE A 122 9.36 -3.30 11.28
C PHE A 122 9.96 -3.89 9.99
N ALA A 123 9.78 -3.23 8.85
CA ALA A 123 10.33 -3.66 7.56
C ALA A 123 11.87 -3.71 7.57
N VAL A 124 12.53 -2.72 8.21
CA VAL A 124 13.98 -2.69 8.41
C VAL A 124 14.46 -3.92 9.19
N GLY A 125 13.76 -4.26 10.29
CA GLY A 125 14.07 -5.46 11.08
C GLY A 125 13.91 -6.75 10.26
N VAL A 126 12.85 -6.86 9.46
CA VAL A 126 12.62 -8.02 8.57
C VAL A 126 13.70 -8.12 7.50
N ALA A 127 14.05 -7.00 6.84
CA ALA A 127 15.08 -6.97 5.80
C ALA A 127 16.46 -7.38 6.34
N GLU A 128 16.85 -6.87 7.50
CA GLU A 128 18.07 -7.28 8.20
C GLU A 128 18.07 -8.78 8.55
N ALA A 129 16.93 -9.29 9.06
CA ALA A 129 16.80 -10.70 9.40
C ALA A 129 16.95 -11.63 8.20
N LEU A 130 16.39 -11.24 7.04
CA LEU A 130 16.55 -12.01 5.79
C LEU A 130 18.02 -12.05 5.34
N ILE A 131 18.73 -10.91 5.39
CA ILE A 131 20.17 -10.86 5.06
C ILE A 131 20.98 -11.77 5.97
N ARG A 132 20.76 -11.70 7.30
CA ARG A 132 21.46 -12.53 8.28
C ARG A 132 21.21 -14.03 8.07
N LYS A 133 20.00 -14.38 7.66
CA LYS A 133 19.63 -15.76 7.30
C LYS A 133 20.08 -16.18 5.89
N LYS A 134 20.76 -15.29 5.14
CA LYS A 134 21.18 -15.49 3.75
C LYS A 134 20.01 -15.81 2.80
N ILE A 135 18.82 -15.25 3.10
CA ILE A 135 17.63 -15.37 2.28
C ILE A 135 17.60 -14.16 1.32
N LYS A 136 17.49 -14.44 0.01
CA LYS A 136 17.64 -13.41 -1.04
C LYS A 136 16.34 -12.62 -1.31
N ASN A 137 15.26 -12.96 -0.65
CA ASN A 137 13.97 -12.32 -0.85
C ASN A 137 13.96 -10.84 -0.40
N ARG A 138 13.02 -10.09 -0.95
CA ARG A 138 12.88 -8.65 -0.78
C ARG A 138 11.79 -8.30 0.24
N VAL A 139 11.88 -7.09 0.75
CA VAL A 139 10.89 -6.48 1.63
C VAL A 139 10.41 -5.19 0.98
N TYR A 140 9.12 -5.10 0.77
CA TYR A 140 8.43 -3.92 0.27
C TYR A 140 7.58 -3.33 1.39
N VAL A 141 7.73 -2.05 1.67
CA VAL A 141 6.91 -1.33 2.64
C VAL A 141 6.23 -0.15 1.97
N LEU A 142 4.92 -0.04 2.14
CA LEU A 142 4.12 1.06 1.60
C LEU A 142 3.74 2.03 2.70
N CYS A 143 4.30 3.23 2.61
CA CYS A 143 4.05 4.37 3.48
C CYS A 143 3.12 5.39 2.80
N GLY A 144 2.49 6.27 3.58
CA GLY A 144 1.84 7.47 3.08
C GLY A 144 2.77 8.68 3.16
N ASP A 145 2.49 9.71 2.36
CA ASP A 145 3.25 10.98 2.41
C ASP A 145 3.06 11.70 3.76
N GLY A 146 1.84 11.79 4.28
CA GLY A 146 1.58 12.31 5.62
C GLY A 146 2.22 11.49 6.73
N GLU A 147 2.33 10.16 6.56
CA GLU A 147 3.05 9.29 7.49
C GLU A 147 4.54 9.62 7.56
N CYS A 148 5.12 10.17 6.50
CA CYS A 148 6.53 10.57 6.49
C CYS A 148 6.85 11.77 7.42
N ASN A 149 5.85 12.38 8.06
CA ASN A 149 6.07 13.35 9.14
C ASN A 149 6.45 12.67 10.48
N GLU A 150 6.28 11.36 10.61
CA GLU A 150 6.69 10.62 11.80
C GLU A 150 8.22 10.47 11.87
N GLY A 151 8.82 10.79 13.04
CA GLY A 151 10.27 10.71 13.24
C GLY A 151 10.84 9.32 13.02
N SER A 152 10.09 8.28 13.39
CA SER A 152 10.47 6.87 13.24
C SER A 152 10.74 6.44 11.78
N ILE A 153 10.13 7.12 10.79
CA ILE A 153 10.44 6.92 9.36
C ILE A 153 11.91 7.27 9.11
N TRP A 154 12.36 8.41 9.60
CA TRP A 154 13.71 8.91 9.34
C TRP A 154 14.78 8.17 10.14
N GLU A 155 14.50 7.83 11.40
CA GLU A 155 15.36 6.96 12.21
C GLU A 155 15.57 5.60 11.52
N SER A 156 14.50 5.04 10.96
CA SER A 156 14.55 3.78 10.22
C SER A 156 15.32 3.91 8.90
N ALA A 157 15.16 5.03 8.19
CA ALA A 157 15.90 5.30 6.96
C ALA A 157 17.41 5.37 7.22
N MET A 158 17.85 6.06 8.30
CA MET A 158 19.25 6.09 8.71
C MET A 158 19.80 4.69 8.98
N LEU A 159 19.05 3.86 9.71
CA LEU A 159 19.46 2.49 10.02
C LEU A 159 19.52 1.62 8.76
N ALA A 160 18.53 1.72 7.88
CA ALA A 160 18.48 0.96 6.62
C ALA A 160 19.71 1.27 5.75
N LYS A 161 20.08 2.54 5.63
CA LYS A 161 21.30 2.97 4.91
C LYS A 161 22.57 2.45 5.58
N TYR A 162 22.69 2.62 6.90
CA TYR A 162 23.87 2.14 7.65
C TYR A 162 24.07 0.63 7.47
N ARG A 163 22.99 -0.15 7.52
CA ARG A 163 22.98 -1.60 7.32
C ARG A 163 23.07 -2.04 5.86
N LYS A 164 23.03 -1.11 4.90
CA LYS A 164 23.05 -1.38 3.46
C LYS A 164 21.97 -2.39 3.05
N LEU A 165 20.73 -2.16 3.49
CA LEU A 165 19.61 -3.08 3.27
C LEU A 165 19.11 -3.00 1.81
N LYS A 166 19.90 -3.49 0.87
CA LYS A 166 19.58 -3.48 -0.57
C LYS A 166 18.32 -4.30 -0.93
N ASN A 167 17.87 -5.15 -0.02
CA ASN A 167 16.65 -5.93 -0.17
C ASN A 167 15.41 -5.19 0.35
N LEU A 168 15.54 -3.94 0.82
CA LEU A 168 14.44 -3.10 1.28
C LEU A 168 14.06 -2.09 0.19
N THR A 169 12.77 -2.05 -0.16
CA THR A 169 12.17 -1.00 -0.99
C THR A 169 11.07 -0.30 -0.20
N VAL A 170 11.23 1.00 0.01
CA VAL A 170 10.20 1.89 0.55
C VAL A 170 9.42 2.47 -0.63
N VAL A 171 8.12 2.28 -0.65
CA VAL A 171 7.22 2.93 -1.61
C VAL A 171 6.40 3.96 -0.84
N VAL A 172 6.33 5.18 -1.34
CA VAL A 172 5.51 6.23 -0.74
C VAL A 172 4.34 6.55 -1.66
N ASP A 173 3.13 6.35 -1.18
CA ASP A 173 1.90 6.83 -1.80
C ASP A 173 1.75 8.33 -1.50
N LYS A 174 2.24 9.17 -2.42
CA LYS A 174 2.20 10.62 -2.32
C LYS A 174 0.93 11.15 -2.96
N ASN A 175 -0.17 11.06 -2.22
CA ASN A 175 -1.48 11.52 -2.65
C ASN A 175 -1.81 12.95 -2.20
N ASN A 176 -0.90 13.62 -1.46
CA ASN A 176 -0.96 14.99 -0.97
C ASN A 176 -2.09 15.28 0.03
N TYR A 177 -2.66 14.26 0.68
CA TYR A 177 -3.72 14.42 1.66
C TYR A 177 -3.47 13.60 2.93
N GLN A 178 -3.84 14.21 4.05
CA GLN A 178 -3.92 13.58 5.37
C GLN A 178 -5.39 13.44 5.81
N ASN A 179 -5.63 13.11 7.10
CA ASN A 179 -6.97 13.05 7.64
C ASN A 179 -7.66 14.43 7.64
N ASP A 180 -6.95 15.46 8.07
CA ASP A 180 -7.51 16.79 8.36
C ASP A 180 -7.39 17.77 7.20
N GLY A 181 -6.89 17.34 6.05
CA GLY A 181 -6.76 18.19 4.87
C GLY A 181 -5.60 17.83 3.96
N SER A 182 -5.18 18.79 3.12
CA SER A 182 -4.00 18.61 2.30
C SER A 182 -2.72 18.52 3.15
N THR A 183 -1.74 17.72 2.70
CA THR A 183 -0.47 17.60 3.44
C THR A 183 0.22 18.94 3.62
N ILE A 184 0.12 19.85 2.64
CA ILE A 184 0.76 21.16 2.72
C ILE A 184 0.10 22.06 3.79
N ASP A 185 -1.21 22.00 3.93
CA ASP A 185 -1.94 22.84 4.90
C ASP A 185 -1.80 22.31 6.33
N VAL A 186 -1.71 20.98 6.50
CA VAL A 186 -1.68 20.35 7.82
C VAL A 186 -0.29 20.37 8.42
N SER A 187 0.76 20.04 7.67
CA SER A 187 2.11 19.81 8.21
C SER A 187 3.25 20.40 7.37
N GLY A 188 2.93 21.13 6.31
CA GLY A 188 3.90 21.55 5.31
C GLY A 188 4.32 20.42 4.39
N SER A 189 4.78 20.79 3.20
CA SER A 189 5.23 19.80 2.21
C SER A 189 6.68 19.42 2.45
N LEU A 190 6.96 18.11 2.54
CA LEU A 190 8.30 17.57 2.53
C LEU A 190 8.71 17.21 1.10
N ASN A 191 9.90 17.62 0.67
CA ASN A 191 10.50 17.08 -0.56
C ASN A 191 11.05 15.69 -0.26
N LEU A 192 10.19 14.68 -0.34
CA LEU A 192 10.52 13.30 0.03
C LEU A 192 11.62 12.73 -0.86
N PHE A 193 11.69 13.12 -2.14
CA PHE A 193 12.77 12.70 -3.05
C PHE A 193 14.13 13.16 -2.53
N ASP A 194 14.28 14.43 -2.21
CA ASP A 194 15.54 14.99 -1.73
C ASP A 194 15.93 14.41 -0.37
N ILE A 195 14.96 14.24 0.52
CA ILE A 195 15.20 13.71 1.87
C ILE A 195 15.68 12.26 1.81
N PHE A 196 14.99 11.35 1.10
CA PHE A 196 15.45 9.96 0.95
C PHE A 196 16.79 9.88 0.23
N THR A 197 17.04 10.75 -0.77
CA THR A 197 18.34 10.85 -1.42
C THR A 197 19.43 11.29 -0.45
N ALA A 198 19.18 12.29 0.40
CA ALA A 198 20.11 12.75 1.43
C ALA A 198 20.43 11.66 2.46
N PHE A 199 19.45 10.82 2.82
CA PHE A 199 19.66 9.61 3.63
C PHE A 199 20.40 8.50 2.87
N GLY A 200 20.67 8.68 1.56
CA GLY A 200 21.46 7.78 0.73
C GLY A 200 20.72 6.57 0.19
N PHE A 201 19.41 6.68 0.02
CA PHE A 201 18.62 5.72 -0.74
C PHE A 201 18.83 5.90 -2.25
N GLU A 202 18.64 4.83 -2.99
CA GLU A 202 18.39 4.89 -4.42
C GLU A 202 16.96 5.38 -4.62
N THR A 203 16.78 6.68 -4.95
CA THR A 203 15.49 7.33 -4.91
C THR A 203 14.93 7.59 -6.32
N TYR A 204 13.65 7.33 -6.49
CA TYR A 204 12.90 7.62 -7.71
C TYR A 204 11.60 8.35 -7.38
N GLU A 205 11.18 9.27 -8.25
CA GLU A 205 9.86 9.89 -8.20
C GLU A 205 9.16 9.62 -9.53
N ILE A 206 7.94 9.06 -9.47
CA ILE A 206 7.25 8.52 -10.63
C ILE A 206 5.74 8.82 -10.58
N ASP A 207 5.06 8.70 -11.72
CA ASP A 207 3.60 8.58 -11.75
C ASP A 207 3.18 7.27 -11.10
N GLY A 208 2.44 7.38 -9.98
CA GLY A 208 1.93 6.24 -9.19
C GLY A 208 0.73 5.54 -9.81
N HIS A 209 0.25 5.98 -10.97
CA HIS A 209 -0.83 5.35 -11.73
C HIS A 209 -0.36 4.70 -13.05
N ASP A 210 0.91 4.88 -13.44
CA ASP A 210 1.48 4.19 -14.60
C ASP A 210 2.06 2.84 -14.19
N LEU A 211 1.31 1.76 -14.42
CA LEU A 211 1.71 0.38 -14.12
C LEU A 211 3.05 -0.03 -14.74
N LYS A 212 3.37 0.48 -15.95
CA LYS A 212 4.62 0.15 -16.64
C LYS A 212 5.81 0.83 -15.97
N ILE A 213 5.65 2.11 -15.61
CA ILE A 213 6.70 2.88 -14.92
C ILE A 213 6.93 2.31 -13.53
N ILE A 214 5.87 1.99 -12.77
CA ILE A 214 5.96 1.37 -11.43
C ILE A 214 6.73 0.06 -11.54
N SER A 215 6.30 -0.86 -12.40
CA SER A 215 6.93 -2.17 -12.57
C SER A 215 8.39 -2.06 -13.01
N LYS A 216 8.69 -1.16 -13.96
CA LYS A 216 10.05 -0.91 -14.42
C LYS A 216 10.95 -0.41 -13.28
N THR A 217 10.46 0.52 -12.46
CA THR A 217 11.21 1.11 -11.36
C THR A 217 11.42 0.12 -10.22
N LEU A 218 10.41 -0.68 -9.88
CA LEU A 218 10.53 -1.73 -8.87
C LEU A 218 11.59 -2.78 -9.22
N ARG A 219 11.77 -3.12 -10.52
CA ARG A 219 12.79 -4.07 -11.01
C ARG A 219 14.20 -3.53 -11.01
N ARG A 220 14.42 -2.21 -10.95
CA ARG A 220 15.78 -1.65 -10.90
C ARG A 220 16.53 -2.15 -9.68
N ASP A 221 17.80 -2.45 -9.83
CA ASP A 221 18.68 -3.00 -8.80
C ASP A 221 20.11 -2.51 -9.05
N GLU A 222 20.27 -1.18 -9.08
CA GLU A 222 21.48 -0.50 -9.57
C GLU A 222 22.51 -0.27 -8.47
N THR A 223 22.07 -0.32 -7.20
CA THR A 223 22.94 -0.01 -6.06
C THR A 223 22.94 -1.08 -4.98
N ASN A 224 23.88 -0.96 -4.03
CA ASN A 224 23.93 -1.79 -2.83
C ASN A 224 23.23 -1.14 -1.63
N PHE A 225 22.31 -0.21 -1.89
CA PHE A 225 21.60 0.54 -0.88
C PHE A 225 20.09 0.29 -0.94
N PRO A 226 19.35 0.63 0.11
CA PRO A 226 17.90 0.56 0.07
C PRO A 226 17.32 1.50 -0.99
N LYS A 227 16.15 1.16 -1.51
CA LYS A 227 15.43 1.92 -2.53
C LYS A 227 14.26 2.69 -1.92
N ALA A 228 14.01 3.90 -2.42
CA ALA A 228 12.80 4.68 -2.16
C ALA A 228 12.12 5.06 -3.47
N ILE A 229 10.82 4.84 -3.58
CA ILE A 229 10.02 5.17 -4.76
C ILE A 229 8.87 6.06 -4.30
N ILE A 230 8.90 7.33 -4.69
CA ILE A 230 7.85 8.31 -4.42
C ILE A 230 6.86 8.23 -5.57
N CYS A 231 5.69 7.68 -5.30
CA CYS A 231 4.62 7.51 -6.28
C CYS A 231 3.65 8.68 -6.15
N ASN A 232 3.66 9.61 -7.12
CA ASN A 232 2.66 10.68 -7.21
C ASN A 232 1.32 10.05 -7.59
N THR A 233 0.34 10.13 -6.69
CA THR A 233 -0.96 9.49 -6.84
C THR A 233 -2.09 10.49 -6.63
N THR A 234 -3.31 10.06 -6.96
CA THR A 234 -4.54 10.81 -6.73
C THR A 234 -5.34 10.10 -5.64
N LYS A 235 -5.62 10.78 -4.51
CA LYS A 235 -6.51 10.26 -3.47
C LYS A 235 -7.88 9.95 -4.08
N GLY A 236 -8.39 8.73 -3.88
CA GLY A 236 -9.70 8.33 -4.41
C GLY A 236 -9.73 7.94 -5.89
N LYS A 237 -8.57 7.68 -6.51
CA LYS A 237 -8.41 7.40 -7.96
C LYS A 237 -9.39 6.36 -8.49
N GLY A 238 -10.05 6.72 -9.61
CA GLY A 238 -10.97 5.85 -10.34
C GLY A 238 -12.46 6.13 -10.08
N PHE A 239 -12.77 6.99 -9.11
CA PHE A 239 -14.15 7.41 -8.85
C PHE A 239 -14.21 8.93 -8.70
N ARG A 240 -14.84 9.60 -9.65
CA ARG A 240 -14.91 11.06 -9.71
C ARG A 240 -15.39 11.71 -8.41
N LEU A 241 -16.35 11.07 -7.73
CA LEU A 241 -16.87 11.53 -6.44
C LEU A 241 -15.80 11.53 -5.33
N MET A 242 -14.80 10.65 -5.45
CA MET A 242 -13.77 10.42 -4.43
C MET A 242 -12.43 11.09 -4.74
N GLU A 243 -12.15 11.39 -6.03
CA GLU A 243 -10.87 11.95 -6.44
C GLU A 243 -10.63 13.33 -5.81
N ASN A 244 -9.50 13.46 -5.10
CA ASN A 244 -9.08 14.68 -4.39
C ASN A 244 -10.14 15.24 -3.42
N ASN A 245 -11.05 14.41 -2.95
CA ASN A 245 -12.09 14.76 -2.00
C ASN A 245 -11.77 14.19 -0.62
N ASN A 246 -11.48 15.07 0.34
CA ASN A 246 -11.07 14.66 1.69
C ASN A 246 -12.20 14.03 2.50
N ASP A 247 -13.46 14.26 2.18
CA ASP A 247 -14.62 13.61 2.82
C ASP A 247 -14.54 12.08 2.68
N TRP A 248 -13.83 11.60 1.63
CA TRP A 248 -13.58 10.19 1.38
C TRP A 248 -12.29 9.67 2.04
N HIS A 249 -11.68 10.47 2.92
CA HIS A 249 -10.65 9.91 3.79
C HIS A 249 -11.22 8.76 4.62
N HIS A 250 -12.38 8.98 5.27
CA HIS A 250 -13.11 7.95 6.01
C HIS A 250 -14.61 8.17 5.86
N ASN A 251 -15.28 7.35 5.06
CA ASN A 251 -16.70 7.53 4.74
C ASN A 251 -17.40 6.18 4.54
N LYS A 252 -18.71 6.21 4.35
CA LYS A 252 -19.55 5.03 4.11
C LYS A 252 -20.23 5.12 2.75
N ILE A 253 -20.13 4.05 1.97
CA ILE A 253 -20.89 3.92 0.73
C ILE A 253 -22.32 3.50 1.08
N THR A 254 -23.30 4.24 0.57
CA THR A 254 -24.72 3.92 0.72
C THR A 254 -25.28 3.22 -0.51
N LYS A 255 -26.42 2.55 -0.35
CA LYS A 255 -27.10 1.91 -1.48
C LYS A 255 -27.51 2.95 -2.54
N THR A 256 -28.00 4.11 -2.10
CA THR A 256 -28.38 5.22 -3.00
C THR A 256 -27.23 5.67 -3.88
N MET A 257 -26.01 5.74 -3.33
CA MET A 257 -24.80 6.08 -4.08
C MET A 257 -24.41 5.00 -5.10
N LEU A 258 -24.60 3.73 -4.78
CA LEU A 258 -24.37 2.66 -5.74
C LEU A 258 -25.39 2.69 -6.89
N ASP A 259 -26.66 2.96 -6.54
CA ASP A 259 -27.75 2.98 -7.51
C ASP A 259 -27.69 4.24 -8.42
N SER A 260 -26.97 5.31 -8.04
CA SER A 260 -26.76 6.52 -8.86
C SER A 260 -25.77 6.31 -10.03
N GLY A 261 -24.99 5.22 -10.00
CA GLY A 261 -23.94 4.96 -10.99
C GLY A 261 -22.60 5.66 -10.72
N ASP A 262 -22.47 6.38 -9.59
CA ASP A 262 -21.25 7.09 -9.20
C ASP A 262 -20.02 6.20 -9.03
N PHE A 263 -20.24 4.87 -8.95
CA PHE A 263 -19.19 3.85 -8.81
C PHE A 263 -19.02 2.98 -10.06
N ASP A 264 -19.50 3.44 -11.22
CA ASP A 264 -19.25 2.74 -12.48
C ASP A 264 -17.85 3.07 -13.02
N LEU A 265 -16.99 2.05 -13.10
CA LEU A 265 -15.64 2.16 -13.66
C LEU A 265 -15.59 2.13 -15.19
N ASN A 266 -16.73 2.23 -15.89
CA ASN A 266 -16.75 2.16 -17.36
C ASN A 266 -16.16 3.42 -18.02
N GLU A 267 -15.95 4.48 -17.28
CA GLU A 267 -15.36 5.76 -17.75
C GLU A 267 -13.83 5.85 -17.58
N TYR A 268 -13.15 4.80 -17.04
CA TYR A 268 -11.71 4.81 -16.80
C TYR A 268 -10.96 3.64 -17.45
#